data_9b8d934dc70df7b765f2ad2ac125dc79
#
_entry.id   9b8d934dc70df7b765f2ad2ac125dc79
#
_cell.length_a   1.000
_cell.length_b   1.000
_cell.length_c   1.000
_cell.angle_alpha   90.00
_cell.angle_beta   90.00
_cell.angle_gamma   90.00
#
_symmetry.space_group_name_H-M   'P 1'
#
loop_
_entity.id
_entity.type
_entity.pdbx_description
1 polymer ?
#
loop_
_entity_poly.entity_id
_entity_poly.type
_entity_poly.pdbx_seq_one_letter_code
_entity_poly.pdbx_strand_id
1 'polypeptide(L)'
;MREFKNIVVGLALDSDGVAVPLGSLKAAQQAIWVASANGGRLRFVHSTFANDYSTPVAGSSGGMVHEGVPAEGRKALEAVVEGARAAGLEADLVITEDRPWLDITRLALREPVDLVVVGKRNEKPEDGRRLGSESINLLRKCPTPVWVVRPEHDLVHRLVLAASDLSEVGDRATRYASDVADRHECELHLVHAWQLPFELQMEASNMGEEEFGEELEKLKQGASDHLQGALEEGRAARLHLGKGNPSQVIREAVDHLDPDLLVMGTISRTGIAGLVLGSTAERMLGLVDCSILAVKPKGFETTVEV
;
A
#
# COMPACT_ATOMS: atom_id res chain seq x y z
N MET A 1 -12.76 -2.12 6.42
CA MET A 1 -11.61 -1.88 7.34
C MET A 1 -11.83 -2.38 8.77
N ARG A 2 -12.98 -2.94 9.11
CA ARG A 2 -13.24 -3.55 10.45
C ARG A 2 -12.24 -4.67 10.81
N GLU A 3 -11.52 -5.17 9.82
CA GLU A 3 -10.52 -6.24 9.96
C GLU A 3 -9.15 -5.75 10.46
N PHE A 4 -8.81 -4.45 10.36
CA PHE A 4 -7.49 -3.93 10.72
C PHE A 4 -7.40 -3.57 12.20
N LYS A 5 -7.11 -4.56 13.04
CA LYS A 5 -6.96 -4.41 14.48
C LYS A 5 -5.50 -4.46 14.95
N ASN A 6 -4.66 -5.25 14.28
CA ASN A 6 -3.26 -5.40 14.61
C ASN A 6 -2.42 -4.72 13.52
N ILE A 7 -1.96 -3.52 13.78
CA ILE A 7 -1.30 -2.69 12.78
C ILE A 7 0.18 -2.52 13.12
N VAL A 8 1.04 -2.83 12.17
CA VAL A 8 2.48 -2.56 12.27
C VAL A 8 2.82 -1.30 11.51
N VAL A 9 3.59 -0.42 12.13
CA VAL A 9 4.00 0.87 11.55
C VAL A 9 5.53 0.92 11.47
N GLY A 10 6.06 1.02 10.26
CA GLY A 10 7.50 1.23 10.07
C GLY A 10 7.87 2.70 10.31
N LEU A 11 8.76 2.95 11.26
CA LEU A 11 9.33 4.26 11.55
C LEU A 11 10.79 4.34 11.11
N ALA A 12 11.15 5.40 10.43
CA ALA A 12 12.54 5.76 10.16
C ALA A 12 12.96 6.93 11.07
N LEU A 13 14.25 7.07 11.27
CA LEU A 13 14.89 8.33 11.69
C LEU A 13 15.55 8.97 10.47
N ASP A 14 15.85 10.26 10.57
CA ASP A 14 16.63 10.99 9.58
C ASP A 14 18.10 10.49 9.53
N SER A 15 18.90 11.05 8.64
CA SER A 15 20.32 10.65 8.47
C SER A 15 21.13 10.86 9.73
N ASP A 16 20.76 11.82 10.57
CA ASP A 16 21.45 12.16 11.80
C ASP A 16 20.97 11.31 12.99
N GLY A 17 19.93 10.51 12.78
CA GLY A 17 19.38 9.63 13.81
C GLY A 17 18.62 10.37 14.93
N VAL A 18 18.21 11.60 14.70
CA VAL A 18 17.67 12.51 15.74
C VAL A 18 16.15 12.69 15.61
N ALA A 19 15.63 12.84 14.40
CA ALA A 19 14.23 13.18 14.17
C ALA A 19 13.51 12.12 13.33
N VAL A 20 12.19 11.99 13.55
CA VAL A 20 11.32 11.15 12.72
C VAL A 20 10.90 11.94 11.48
N PRO A 21 11.24 11.50 10.25
CA PRO A 21 10.89 12.19 9.02
C PRO A 21 9.38 12.30 8.81
N LEU A 22 8.96 13.32 8.05
CA LEU A 22 7.54 13.60 7.77
C LEU A 22 6.79 12.37 7.22
N GLY A 23 7.40 11.59 6.35
CA GLY A 23 6.79 10.36 5.82
C GLY A 23 6.44 9.35 6.91
N SER A 24 7.34 9.13 7.88
CA SER A 24 7.08 8.26 9.03
C SER A 24 6.03 8.83 9.98
N LEU A 25 6.04 10.15 10.20
CA LEU A 25 5.01 10.82 11.02
C LEU A 25 3.62 10.69 10.38
N LYS A 26 3.50 10.90 9.08
CA LYS A 26 2.24 10.73 8.34
C LYS A 26 1.76 9.28 8.34
N ALA A 27 2.68 8.31 8.19
CA ALA A 27 2.35 6.89 8.33
C ALA A 27 1.82 6.55 9.73
N ALA A 28 2.46 7.06 10.78
CA ALA A 28 1.99 6.90 12.15
C ALA A 28 0.60 7.51 12.37
N GLN A 29 0.38 8.74 11.90
CA GLN A 29 -0.92 9.41 11.97
C GLN A 29 -2.02 8.62 11.24
N GLN A 30 -1.72 8.11 10.03
CA GLN A 30 -2.66 7.28 9.27
C GLN A 30 -2.99 5.97 10.01
N ALA A 31 -1.98 5.32 10.59
CA ALA A 31 -2.18 4.11 11.38
C ALA A 31 -3.00 4.36 12.66
N ILE A 32 -2.73 5.47 13.36
CA ILE A 32 -3.51 5.91 14.53
C ILE A 32 -4.98 6.11 14.14
N TRP A 33 -5.24 6.78 13.02
CA TRP A 33 -6.60 6.99 12.52
C TRP A 33 -7.31 5.66 12.24
N VAL A 34 -6.64 4.70 11.56
CA VAL A 34 -7.20 3.36 11.28
C VAL A 34 -7.47 2.61 12.58
N ALA A 35 -6.50 2.59 13.50
CA ALA A 35 -6.62 1.87 14.77
C ALA A 35 -7.73 2.44 15.65
N SER A 36 -7.84 3.77 15.77
CA SER A 36 -8.90 4.44 16.55
C SER A 36 -10.29 4.08 16.05
N ALA A 37 -10.45 3.99 14.72
CA ALA A 37 -11.72 3.63 14.10
C ALA A 37 -12.13 2.16 14.31
N ASN A 38 -11.17 1.26 14.64
CA ASN A 38 -11.37 -0.19 14.72
C ASN A 38 -11.20 -0.76 16.14
N GLY A 39 -10.82 0.05 17.13
CA GLY A 39 -10.39 -0.42 18.45
C GLY A 39 -9.15 -1.33 18.34
N GLY A 40 -8.22 -0.93 17.47
CA GLY A 40 -7.02 -1.69 17.18
C GLY A 40 -5.84 -1.33 18.08
N ARG A 41 -4.75 -2.10 17.93
CA ARG A 41 -3.45 -1.84 18.58
C ARG A 41 -2.39 -1.53 17.52
N LEU A 42 -1.36 -0.79 17.93
CA LEU A 42 -0.26 -0.37 17.09
C LEU A 42 1.07 -0.94 17.60
N ARG A 43 1.86 -1.47 16.69
CA ARG A 43 3.26 -1.79 16.92
C ARG A 43 4.14 -0.99 16.01
N PHE A 44 4.91 -0.08 16.58
CA PHE A 44 5.89 0.70 15.86
C PHE A 44 7.20 -0.06 15.78
N VAL A 45 7.78 -0.15 14.58
CA VAL A 45 9.03 -0.85 14.32
C VAL A 45 10.04 0.12 13.75
N HIS A 46 11.19 0.24 14.41
CA HIS A 46 12.36 0.96 13.90
C HIS A 46 13.53 0.00 13.75
N SER A 47 14.21 0.03 12.62
CA SER A 47 15.42 -0.77 12.39
C SER A 47 16.65 0.12 12.37
N THR A 48 17.70 -0.31 13.06
CA THR A 48 18.99 0.37 13.07
C THR A 48 19.85 0.04 11.85
N PHE A 49 19.46 -0.95 11.03
CA PHE A 49 20.19 -1.39 9.85
C PHE A 49 20.40 -0.29 8.79
N ALA A 50 19.40 0.57 8.58
CA ALA A 50 19.43 1.60 7.54
C ALA A 50 20.29 2.81 7.92
N ASN A 51 20.54 2.99 9.20
CA ASN A 51 21.30 4.08 9.74
C ASN A 51 22.51 3.47 10.45
N ASP A 52 23.68 3.56 9.81
CA ASP A 52 24.93 3.18 10.46
C ASP A 52 25.28 4.26 11.51
N TYR A 53 24.72 4.11 12.72
CA TYR A 53 25.04 4.98 13.87
C TYR A 53 26.41 4.67 14.47
N SER A 54 27.29 3.99 13.73
CA SER A 54 28.67 3.72 14.16
C SER A 54 29.45 5.00 14.23
N THR A 55 29.75 5.47 15.44
CA THR A 55 30.76 6.52 15.66
C THR A 55 32.15 5.90 15.65
N PRO A 56 33.12 6.48 14.92
CA PRO A 56 34.50 6.07 15.03
C PRO A 56 34.98 6.33 16.45
N VAL A 57 35.29 5.28 17.19
CA VAL A 57 35.95 5.43 18.51
C VAL A 57 37.40 5.82 18.29
N ALA A 58 37.76 7.08 18.57
CA ALA A 58 39.09 7.57 18.49
C ALA A 58 40.00 6.79 19.47
N GLY A 59 40.93 5.99 18.92
CA GLY A 59 41.99 5.34 19.70
C GLY A 59 41.91 3.80 19.79
N SER A 60 40.93 3.12 19.22
CA SER A 60 40.93 1.66 19.12
C SER A 60 41.24 1.20 17.70
N SER A 61 42.17 0.27 17.59
CA SER A 61 42.52 -0.36 16.33
C SER A 61 41.33 -1.17 15.79
N GLY A 62 40.48 -0.53 14.96
CA GLY A 62 39.61 -1.20 14.00
C GLY A 62 38.28 -1.75 14.49
N GLY A 63 37.76 -1.39 15.66
CA GLY A 63 36.45 -1.81 16.11
C GLY A 63 35.41 -0.70 15.93
N MET A 64 34.40 -0.89 15.07
CA MET A 64 33.16 -0.11 15.12
C MET A 64 32.31 -0.64 16.27
N VAL A 65 31.98 0.22 17.23
CA VAL A 65 30.97 -0.09 18.24
C VAL A 65 29.63 0.37 17.67
N HIS A 66 28.72 -0.54 17.40
CA HIS A 66 27.33 -0.22 17.11
C HIS A 66 26.71 0.36 18.39
N GLU A 67 26.80 1.66 18.55
CA GLU A 67 25.95 2.37 19.50
C GLU A 67 24.53 2.31 18.92
N GLY A 68 23.60 1.72 19.65
CA GLY A 68 22.19 1.63 19.25
C GLY A 68 21.59 3.01 18.95
N VAL A 69 20.27 3.10 18.76
CA VAL A 69 19.57 4.36 18.44
C VAL A 69 20.04 5.49 19.37
N PRO A 70 20.49 6.65 18.83
CA PRO A 70 20.84 7.83 19.64
C PRO A 70 19.74 8.23 20.61
N ALA A 71 20.10 8.80 21.75
CA ALA A 71 19.15 9.14 22.81
C ALA A 71 18.02 10.09 22.33
N GLU A 72 18.39 11.08 21.51
CA GLU A 72 17.42 12.00 20.89
C GLU A 72 16.48 11.27 19.93
N GLY A 73 17.01 10.39 19.08
CA GLY A 73 16.23 9.59 18.15
C GLY A 73 15.27 8.63 18.87
N ARG A 74 15.75 7.98 19.94
CA ARG A 74 14.90 7.14 20.78
C ARG A 74 13.74 7.96 21.39
N LYS A 75 14.04 9.14 21.91
CA LYS A 75 13.02 10.06 22.44
C LYS A 75 12.03 10.49 21.36
N ALA A 76 12.50 10.75 20.14
CA ALA A 76 11.63 11.09 19.02
C ALA A 76 10.71 9.93 18.62
N LEU A 77 11.21 8.70 18.58
CA LEU A 77 10.40 7.49 18.33
C LEU A 77 9.37 7.28 19.44
N GLU A 78 9.78 7.38 20.70
CA GLU A 78 8.90 7.25 21.86
C GLU A 78 7.80 8.32 21.87
N ALA A 79 8.08 9.54 21.44
CA ALA A 79 7.07 10.60 21.31
C ALA A 79 5.96 10.24 20.30
N VAL A 80 6.27 9.54 19.23
CA VAL A 80 5.27 9.03 18.27
C VAL A 80 4.39 7.98 18.93
N VAL A 81 4.98 7.07 19.70
CA VAL A 81 4.24 6.02 20.43
C VAL A 81 3.31 6.63 21.48
N GLU A 82 3.82 7.61 22.24
CA GLU A 82 3.02 8.35 23.24
C GLU A 82 1.85 9.10 22.58
N GLY A 83 2.02 9.63 21.37
CA GLY A 83 0.92 10.21 20.60
C GLY A 83 -0.21 9.19 20.32
N ALA A 84 0.12 7.95 20.02
CA ALA A 84 -0.87 6.87 19.86
C ALA A 84 -1.55 6.50 21.18
N ARG A 85 -0.79 6.41 22.28
CA ARG A 85 -1.31 6.14 23.63
C ARG A 85 -2.23 7.27 24.10
N ALA A 86 -1.87 8.52 23.84
CA ALA A 86 -2.71 9.67 24.14
C ALA A 86 -4.04 9.69 23.36
N ALA A 87 -4.07 9.04 22.19
CA ALA A 87 -5.30 8.78 21.44
C ALA A 87 -6.12 7.59 21.99
N GLY A 88 -5.72 7.00 23.13
CA GLY A 88 -6.40 5.89 23.79
C GLY A 88 -6.10 4.51 23.20
N LEU A 89 -5.04 4.37 22.41
CA LEU A 89 -4.67 3.12 21.77
C LEU A 89 -3.60 2.37 22.56
N GLU A 90 -3.64 1.03 22.48
CA GLU A 90 -2.52 0.19 22.87
C GLU A 90 -1.40 0.34 21.82
N ALA A 91 -0.21 0.78 22.27
CA ALA A 91 0.92 1.02 21.37
C ALA A 91 2.26 0.65 22.03
N ASP A 92 3.12 -0.03 21.27
CA ASP A 92 4.48 -0.41 21.68
C ASP A 92 5.51 -0.06 20.58
N LEU A 93 6.80 0.04 20.98
CA LEU A 93 7.94 0.27 20.10
C LEU A 93 8.85 -0.95 20.13
N VAL A 94 9.19 -1.46 18.96
CA VAL A 94 10.18 -2.52 18.75
C VAL A 94 11.34 -1.95 17.97
N ILE A 95 12.56 -2.11 18.49
CA ILE A 95 13.78 -1.74 17.78
C ILE A 95 14.44 -3.04 17.32
N THR A 96 14.80 -3.08 16.02
CA THR A 96 15.37 -4.24 15.35
C THR A 96 16.71 -3.90 14.71
N GLU A 97 17.48 -4.89 14.28
CA GLU A 97 18.82 -4.70 13.74
C GLU A 97 18.97 -5.15 12.28
N ASP A 98 17.97 -5.87 11.74
CA ASP A 98 17.99 -6.33 10.36
C ASP A 98 17.25 -5.34 9.45
N ARG A 99 17.20 -5.61 8.15
CA ARG A 99 16.54 -4.72 7.17
C ARG A 99 15.09 -4.46 7.53
N PRO A 100 14.62 -3.20 7.53
CA PRO A 100 13.26 -2.86 7.98
C PRO A 100 12.16 -3.69 7.34
N TRP A 101 12.21 -3.90 6.00
CA TRP A 101 11.21 -4.71 5.29
C TRP A 101 11.23 -6.18 5.73
N LEU A 102 12.41 -6.71 6.07
CA LEU A 102 12.57 -8.12 6.47
C LEU A 102 12.02 -8.35 7.87
N ASP A 103 12.37 -7.47 8.82
CA ASP A 103 11.88 -7.56 10.20
C ASP A 103 10.37 -7.37 10.29
N ILE A 104 9.81 -6.41 9.55
CA ILE A 104 8.35 -6.21 9.47
C ILE A 104 7.67 -7.44 8.85
N THR A 105 8.26 -8.02 7.80
CA THR A 105 7.70 -9.22 7.17
C THR A 105 7.76 -10.43 8.10
N ARG A 106 8.88 -10.64 8.81
CA ARG A 106 9.00 -11.71 9.81
C ARG A 106 8.02 -11.53 10.96
N LEU A 107 7.81 -10.30 11.41
CA LEU A 107 6.80 -9.99 12.42
C LEU A 107 5.40 -10.39 11.95
N ALA A 108 5.06 -10.03 10.69
CA ALA A 108 3.78 -10.39 10.08
C ALA A 108 3.59 -11.91 9.83
N LEU A 109 4.69 -12.70 9.86
CA LEU A 109 4.64 -14.15 9.80
C LEU A 109 4.49 -14.82 11.16
N ARG A 110 5.03 -14.17 12.21
CA ARG A 110 5.02 -14.72 13.59
C ARG A 110 3.77 -14.35 14.38
N GLU A 111 3.19 -13.22 14.07
CA GLU A 111 2.06 -12.66 14.81
C GLU A 111 0.90 -12.29 13.85
N PRO A 112 -0.34 -12.23 14.35
CA PRO A 112 -1.47 -11.78 13.56
C PRO A 112 -1.33 -10.27 13.28
N VAL A 113 -0.85 -9.92 12.10
CA VAL A 113 -0.77 -8.53 11.59
C VAL A 113 -1.78 -8.38 10.46
N ASP A 114 -2.66 -7.40 10.59
CA ASP A 114 -3.76 -7.16 9.64
C ASP A 114 -3.39 -6.10 8.60
N LEU A 115 -2.51 -5.17 8.98
CA LEU A 115 -2.06 -4.07 8.12
C LEU A 115 -0.63 -3.66 8.48
N VAL A 116 0.19 -3.39 7.47
CA VAL A 116 1.47 -2.71 7.60
C VAL A 116 1.35 -1.31 7.02
N VAL A 117 1.80 -0.29 7.77
CA VAL A 117 1.78 1.12 7.32
C VAL A 117 3.20 1.67 7.33
N VAL A 118 3.63 2.22 6.20
CA VAL A 118 4.97 2.82 6.07
C VAL A 118 4.89 4.15 5.33
N GLY A 119 5.80 5.05 5.63
CA GLY A 119 5.91 6.32 4.94
C GLY A 119 6.67 6.22 3.62
N LYS A 120 6.27 7.01 2.64
CA LYS A 120 7.04 7.25 1.43
C LYS A 120 8.14 8.28 1.73
N ARG A 121 9.34 8.11 1.17
CA ARG A 121 10.41 9.11 1.27
C ARG A 121 10.05 10.34 0.43
N ASN A 122 10.37 11.55 0.94
CA ASN A 122 10.16 12.82 0.22
C ASN A 122 11.21 13.05 -0.88
N GLU A 123 12.38 12.42 -0.77
CA GLU A 123 13.45 12.60 -1.73
C GLU A 123 13.14 11.82 -3.00
N LYS A 124 13.17 12.51 -4.14
CA LYS A 124 13.15 11.85 -5.45
C LYS A 124 14.50 11.16 -5.62
N PRO A 125 14.58 9.84 -5.68
CA PRO A 125 15.82 9.17 -5.94
C PRO A 125 16.39 9.62 -7.29
N GLU A 126 17.71 9.67 -7.43
CA GLU A 126 18.39 10.01 -8.69
C GLU A 126 17.97 9.09 -9.85
N ASP A 127 17.54 7.86 -9.54
CA ASP A 127 17.06 6.86 -10.51
C ASP A 127 15.59 7.05 -10.96
N GLY A 128 14.94 8.13 -10.54
CA GLY A 128 13.56 8.46 -10.91
C GLY A 128 12.48 7.58 -10.27
N ARG A 129 12.84 6.63 -9.40
CA ARG A 129 11.87 5.78 -8.69
C ARG A 129 11.17 6.58 -7.61
N ARG A 130 9.85 6.45 -7.54
CA ARG A 130 9.03 7.17 -6.56
C ARG A 130 8.92 6.47 -5.20
N LEU A 131 9.30 5.19 -5.10
CA LEU A 131 9.32 4.41 -3.87
C LEU A 131 10.74 3.89 -3.56
N GLY A 132 11.09 3.90 -2.28
CA GLY A 132 12.34 3.32 -1.80
C GLY A 132 12.33 1.77 -1.85
N SER A 133 13.52 1.17 -1.85
CA SER A 133 13.72 -0.29 -1.90
C SER A 133 13.00 -1.03 -0.77
N GLU A 134 12.93 -0.45 0.43
CA GLU A 134 12.26 -1.03 1.59
C GLU A 134 10.74 -1.18 1.34
N SER A 135 10.08 -0.11 0.87
CA SER A 135 8.66 -0.15 0.53
C SER A 135 8.37 -1.14 -0.61
N ILE A 136 9.22 -1.19 -1.64
CA ILE A 136 9.07 -2.15 -2.75
C ILE A 136 9.19 -3.60 -2.25
N ASN A 137 10.15 -3.90 -1.36
CA ASN A 137 10.31 -5.24 -0.80
C ASN A 137 9.12 -5.64 0.08
N LEU A 138 8.60 -4.73 0.92
CA LEU A 138 7.36 -4.96 1.66
C LEU A 138 6.20 -5.27 0.73
N LEU A 139 6.01 -4.45 -0.30
CA LEU A 139 4.94 -4.64 -1.29
C LEU A 139 5.05 -5.96 -2.07
N ARG A 140 6.25 -6.48 -2.24
CA ARG A 140 6.49 -7.78 -2.89
C ARG A 140 6.32 -8.97 -1.95
N LYS A 141 6.84 -8.87 -0.73
CA LYS A 141 7.10 -10.03 0.12
C LYS A 141 6.25 -10.11 1.39
N CYS A 142 5.74 -8.99 1.90
CA CYS A 142 4.89 -9.02 3.09
C CYS A 142 3.55 -9.71 2.77
N PRO A 143 3.11 -10.71 3.58
CA PRO A 143 1.84 -11.41 3.35
C PRO A 143 0.61 -10.58 3.69
N THR A 144 0.80 -9.53 4.45
CA THR A 144 -0.23 -8.61 4.93
C THR A 144 -0.41 -7.44 3.96
N PRO A 145 -1.61 -6.84 3.85
CA PRO A 145 -1.80 -5.58 3.14
C PRO A 145 -0.81 -4.51 3.60
N VAL A 146 -0.25 -3.76 2.65
CA VAL A 146 0.74 -2.70 2.92
C VAL A 146 0.21 -1.36 2.45
N TRP A 147 0.13 -0.39 3.36
CA TRP A 147 -0.23 0.99 3.05
C TRP A 147 1.03 1.86 3.05
N VAL A 148 1.39 2.35 1.87
CA VAL A 148 2.48 3.32 1.71
C VAL A 148 1.88 4.72 1.67
N VAL A 149 2.13 5.50 2.71
CA VAL A 149 1.54 6.83 2.91
C VAL A 149 2.43 7.90 2.29
N ARG A 150 1.82 8.75 1.46
CA ARG A 150 2.48 9.93 0.89
C ARG A 150 2.48 11.07 1.92
N PRO A 151 3.65 11.70 2.18
CA PRO A 151 3.75 12.73 3.21
C PRO A 151 3.08 14.07 2.86
N GLU A 152 2.95 14.39 1.56
CA GLU A 152 2.40 15.66 1.10
C GLU A 152 0.87 15.73 1.15
N HIS A 153 0.19 14.59 1.25
CA HIS A 153 -1.27 14.56 1.31
C HIS A 153 -1.79 14.77 2.73
N ASP A 154 -2.96 15.37 2.82
CA ASP A 154 -3.68 15.46 4.06
C ASP A 154 -4.13 14.06 4.54
N LEU A 155 -4.36 13.93 5.84
CA LEU A 155 -4.89 12.68 6.42
C LEU A 155 -6.35 12.43 6.00
N VAL A 156 -7.09 13.49 5.70
CA VAL A 156 -8.46 13.42 5.21
C VAL A 156 -8.43 13.30 3.69
N HIS A 157 -8.89 12.17 3.18
CA HIS A 157 -8.95 11.93 1.74
C HIS A 157 -10.17 12.63 1.12
N ARG A 158 -10.00 13.16 -0.08
CA ARG A 158 -11.06 13.73 -0.93
C ARG A 158 -11.57 12.71 -1.92
N LEU A 159 -10.66 11.84 -2.40
CA LEU A 159 -10.94 10.83 -3.41
C LEU A 159 -10.11 9.58 -3.19
N VAL A 160 -10.79 8.44 -3.16
CA VAL A 160 -10.19 7.10 -3.17
C VAL A 160 -10.46 6.43 -4.50
N LEU A 161 -9.40 5.93 -5.16
CA LEU A 161 -9.47 5.18 -6.40
C LEU A 161 -9.15 3.70 -6.13
N ALA A 162 -10.06 2.78 -6.49
CA ALA A 162 -9.75 1.35 -6.49
C ALA A 162 -9.52 0.86 -7.92
N ALA A 163 -8.42 0.14 -8.14
CA ALA A 163 -8.16 -0.57 -9.38
C ALA A 163 -8.48 -2.05 -9.21
N SER A 164 -9.44 -2.57 -10.00
CA SER A 164 -9.89 -3.95 -9.96
C SER A 164 -9.65 -4.65 -11.30
N ASP A 165 -9.19 -5.89 -11.22
CA ASP A 165 -9.10 -6.83 -12.35
C ASP A 165 -10.26 -7.84 -12.37
N LEU A 166 -11.32 -7.56 -11.62
CA LEU A 166 -12.50 -8.40 -11.42
C LEU A 166 -12.15 -9.78 -10.81
N SER A 167 -11.03 -9.87 -10.09
CA SER A 167 -10.65 -11.03 -9.30
C SER A 167 -11.07 -10.88 -7.83
N GLU A 168 -10.98 -11.97 -7.06
CA GLU A 168 -11.23 -11.93 -5.60
C GLU A 168 -10.33 -10.89 -4.89
N VAL A 169 -9.09 -10.69 -5.38
CA VAL A 169 -8.17 -9.67 -4.83
C VAL A 169 -8.63 -8.27 -5.22
N GLY A 170 -9.09 -8.10 -6.47
CA GLY A 170 -9.70 -6.85 -6.95
C GLY A 170 -10.95 -6.48 -6.14
N ASP A 171 -11.79 -7.46 -5.82
CA ASP A 171 -12.98 -7.25 -4.97
C ASP A 171 -12.60 -6.86 -3.54
N ARG A 172 -11.55 -7.46 -2.96
CA ARG A 172 -11.01 -7.04 -1.66
C ARG A 172 -10.48 -5.62 -1.70
N ALA A 173 -9.76 -5.26 -2.77
CA ALA A 173 -9.27 -3.89 -2.96
C ALA A 173 -10.44 -2.90 -3.05
N THR A 174 -11.49 -3.23 -3.79
CA THR A 174 -12.73 -2.43 -3.89
C THR A 174 -13.40 -2.25 -2.54
N ARG A 175 -13.54 -3.32 -1.73
CA ARG A 175 -14.12 -3.22 -0.37
C ARG A 175 -13.27 -2.35 0.55
N TYR A 176 -11.94 -2.51 0.55
CA TYR A 176 -11.07 -1.65 1.37
C TYR A 176 -11.13 -0.18 0.95
N ALA A 177 -11.20 0.09 -0.36
CA ALA A 177 -11.39 1.44 -0.87
C ALA A 177 -12.72 2.05 -0.43
N SER A 178 -13.81 1.26 -0.51
CA SER A 178 -15.12 1.67 -0.03
C SER A 178 -15.10 2.02 1.46
N ASP A 179 -14.54 1.12 2.29
CA ASP A 179 -14.42 1.35 3.73
C ASP A 179 -13.61 2.62 4.07
N VAL A 180 -12.53 2.91 3.32
CA VAL A 180 -11.75 4.15 3.50
C VAL A 180 -12.59 5.34 3.10
N ALA A 181 -13.23 5.29 1.92
CA ALA A 181 -14.02 6.40 1.41
C ALA A 181 -15.23 6.73 2.30
N ASP A 182 -15.89 5.71 2.87
CA ASP A 182 -17.00 5.90 3.81
C ASP A 182 -16.56 6.62 5.09
N ARG A 183 -15.41 6.25 5.63
CA ARG A 183 -14.87 6.85 6.86
C ARG A 183 -14.36 8.27 6.69
N HIS A 184 -13.88 8.60 5.49
CA HIS A 184 -13.46 9.95 5.13
C HIS A 184 -14.61 10.79 4.55
N GLU A 185 -15.79 10.17 4.34
CA GLU A 185 -16.95 10.81 3.70
C GLU A 185 -16.57 11.43 2.34
N CYS A 186 -15.76 10.68 1.56
CA CYS A 186 -15.17 11.16 0.32
C CYS A 186 -15.63 10.37 -0.92
N GLU A 187 -15.24 10.86 -2.10
CA GLU A 187 -15.57 10.21 -3.36
C GLU A 187 -14.88 8.86 -3.52
N LEU A 188 -15.64 7.86 -3.98
CA LEU A 188 -15.12 6.55 -4.37
C LEU A 188 -15.19 6.39 -5.88
N HIS A 189 -14.05 6.13 -6.49
CA HIS A 189 -13.93 5.81 -7.90
C HIS A 189 -13.38 4.40 -8.08
N LEU A 190 -13.90 3.66 -9.07
CA LEU A 190 -13.43 2.33 -9.44
C LEU A 190 -12.92 2.38 -10.87
N VAL A 191 -11.74 1.86 -11.11
CA VAL A 191 -11.17 1.76 -12.46
C VAL A 191 -10.93 0.29 -12.82
N HIS A 192 -11.40 -0.09 -14.01
CA HIS A 192 -11.13 -1.38 -14.63
C HIS A 192 -10.63 -1.19 -16.05
N ALA A 193 -9.53 -1.89 -16.38
CA ALA A 193 -9.01 -1.95 -17.73
C ALA A 193 -9.51 -3.20 -18.43
N TRP A 194 -10.18 -3.04 -19.54
CA TRP A 194 -10.69 -4.13 -20.34
C TRP A 194 -9.96 -4.25 -21.69
N GLN A 195 -9.84 -5.46 -22.18
CA GLN A 195 -9.32 -5.76 -23.50
C GLN A 195 -10.30 -6.71 -24.19
N LEU A 196 -10.40 -6.59 -25.51
CA LEU A 196 -11.18 -7.56 -26.27
C LEU A 196 -10.55 -8.94 -26.12
N PRO A 197 -11.33 -9.97 -25.75
CA PRO A 197 -10.87 -11.35 -25.83
C PRO A 197 -10.32 -11.67 -27.22
N PHE A 198 -9.31 -12.53 -27.28
CA PHE A 198 -8.68 -12.89 -28.56
C PHE A 198 -9.68 -13.49 -29.55
N GLU A 199 -10.59 -14.33 -29.05
CA GLU A 199 -11.67 -14.92 -29.81
C GLU A 199 -12.53 -13.85 -30.47
N LEU A 200 -12.95 -12.84 -29.72
CA LEU A 200 -13.75 -11.74 -30.22
C LEU A 200 -12.96 -10.83 -31.19
N GLN A 201 -11.63 -10.72 -31.01
CA GLN A 201 -10.77 -10.01 -31.96
C GLN A 201 -10.72 -10.73 -33.31
N MET A 202 -10.71 -12.06 -33.31
CA MET A 202 -10.75 -12.85 -34.54
C MET A 202 -12.13 -12.85 -35.22
N GLU A 203 -13.18 -12.87 -34.42
CA GLU A 203 -14.56 -12.85 -34.93
C GLU A 203 -14.96 -11.44 -35.42
N ALA A 204 -14.44 -10.39 -34.80
CA ALA A 204 -14.75 -9.00 -35.16
C ALA A 204 -14.50 -8.65 -36.62
N SER A 205 -13.57 -9.35 -37.29
CA SER A 205 -13.32 -9.15 -38.73
C SER A 205 -14.47 -9.67 -39.62
N ASN A 206 -15.32 -10.53 -39.08
CA ASN A 206 -16.46 -11.16 -39.76
C ASN A 206 -17.82 -10.69 -39.19
N MET A 207 -17.81 -9.91 -38.10
CA MET A 207 -19.01 -9.33 -37.50
C MET A 207 -19.39 -8.03 -38.17
N GLY A 208 -20.69 -7.72 -38.24
CA GLY A 208 -21.18 -6.40 -38.57
C GLY A 208 -20.88 -5.40 -37.44
N GLU A 209 -20.79 -4.11 -37.78
CA GLU A 209 -20.50 -3.05 -36.78
C GLU A 209 -21.52 -3.03 -35.64
N GLU A 210 -22.79 -3.32 -35.91
CA GLU A 210 -23.87 -3.34 -34.92
C GLU A 210 -23.69 -4.51 -33.94
N GLU A 211 -23.45 -5.72 -34.45
CA GLU A 211 -23.22 -6.94 -33.65
C GLU A 211 -21.98 -6.80 -32.76
N PHE A 212 -20.89 -6.25 -33.31
CA PHE A 212 -19.66 -5.96 -32.55
C PHE A 212 -19.92 -4.92 -31.45
N GLY A 213 -20.75 -3.89 -31.74
CA GLY A 213 -21.14 -2.89 -30.75
C GLY A 213 -21.91 -3.49 -29.59
N GLU A 214 -22.85 -4.42 -29.86
CA GLU A 214 -23.62 -5.12 -28.83
C GLU A 214 -22.72 -5.99 -27.93
N GLU A 215 -21.78 -6.75 -28.50
CA GLU A 215 -20.85 -7.57 -27.69
C GLU A 215 -19.93 -6.70 -26.82
N LEU A 216 -19.49 -5.56 -27.33
CA LEU A 216 -18.70 -4.61 -26.58
C LEU A 216 -19.48 -4.01 -25.37
N GLU A 217 -20.73 -3.66 -25.56
CA GLU A 217 -21.58 -3.16 -24.47
C GLU A 217 -21.89 -4.25 -23.43
N LYS A 218 -22.08 -5.50 -23.84
CA LYS A 218 -22.20 -6.64 -22.90
C LYS A 218 -20.97 -6.81 -22.02
N LEU A 219 -19.76 -6.70 -22.60
CA LEU A 219 -18.50 -6.76 -21.84
C LEU A 219 -18.40 -5.64 -20.80
N LYS A 220 -18.72 -4.42 -21.20
CA LYS A 220 -18.70 -3.26 -20.30
C LYS A 220 -19.74 -3.37 -19.19
N GLN A 221 -20.95 -3.81 -19.55
CA GLN A 221 -22.02 -4.00 -18.58
C GLN A 221 -21.65 -5.08 -17.56
N GLY A 222 -21.12 -6.22 -18.01
CA GLY A 222 -20.66 -7.29 -17.12
C GLY A 222 -19.58 -6.82 -16.15
N ALA A 223 -18.62 -6.01 -16.60
CA ALA A 223 -17.61 -5.41 -15.74
C ALA A 223 -18.20 -4.41 -14.73
N SER A 224 -19.16 -3.59 -15.18
CA SER A 224 -19.89 -2.64 -14.33
C SER A 224 -20.68 -3.36 -13.23
N ASP A 225 -21.44 -4.39 -13.59
CA ASP A 225 -22.25 -5.18 -12.67
C ASP A 225 -21.36 -5.88 -11.61
N HIS A 226 -20.23 -6.43 -12.04
CA HIS A 226 -19.26 -7.05 -11.12
C HIS A 226 -18.70 -6.02 -10.12
N LEU A 227 -18.23 -4.87 -10.60
CA LEU A 227 -17.71 -3.81 -9.75
C LEU A 227 -18.73 -3.29 -8.75
N GLN A 228 -19.96 -3.09 -9.17
CA GLN A 228 -21.07 -2.70 -8.29
C GLN A 228 -21.40 -3.80 -7.28
N GLY A 229 -21.39 -5.06 -7.71
CA GLY A 229 -21.63 -6.21 -6.83
C GLY A 229 -20.54 -6.43 -5.77
N ALA A 230 -19.33 -5.87 -5.97
CA ALA A 230 -18.25 -5.92 -4.99
C ALA A 230 -18.42 -4.87 -3.87
N LEU A 231 -19.31 -3.90 -4.03
CA LEU A 231 -19.63 -2.86 -3.05
C LEU A 231 -20.74 -3.33 -2.10
N GLU A 232 -20.85 -2.71 -0.93
CA GLU A 232 -22.00 -2.88 -0.06
C GLU A 232 -23.25 -2.27 -0.71
N GLU A 233 -24.43 -2.83 -0.39
CA GLU A 233 -25.71 -2.39 -0.95
C GLU A 233 -25.95 -0.90 -0.67
N GLY A 234 -26.28 -0.15 -1.72
CA GLY A 234 -26.53 1.29 -1.64
C GLY A 234 -25.28 2.18 -1.70
N ARG A 235 -24.07 1.61 -1.73
CA ARG A 235 -22.85 2.40 -1.89
C ARG A 235 -22.68 2.89 -3.32
N ALA A 236 -22.61 4.21 -3.50
CA ALA A 236 -22.33 4.82 -4.79
C ALA A 236 -20.81 4.90 -5.07
N ALA A 237 -20.44 4.56 -6.30
CA ALA A 237 -19.09 4.77 -6.81
C ALA A 237 -19.14 5.23 -8.27
N ARG A 238 -18.15 6.01 -8.70
CA ARG A 238 -17.99 6.36 -10.12
C ARG A 238 -17.13 5.31 -10.81
N LEU A 239 -17.64 4.73 -11.90
CA LEU A 239 -16.96 3.67 -12.64
C LEU A 239 -16.20 4.25 -13.85
N HIS A 240 -14.95 3.82 -14.01
CA HIS A 240 -14.08 4.16 -15.14
C HIS A 240 -13.66 2.87 -15.85
N LEU A 241 -14.23 2.63 -17.02
CA LEU A 241 -13.94 1.47 -17.86
C LEU A 241 -13.04 1.90 -19.01
N GLY A 242 -11.74 1.64 -18.90
CA GLY A 242 -10.75 2.00 -19.92
C GLY A 242 -10.38 0.82 -20.81
N LYS A 243 -10.30 1.04 -22.14
CA LYS A 243 -9.81 0.04 -23.08
C LYS A 243 -8.29 0.10 -23.14
N GLY A 244 -7.60 -1.04 -22.91
CA GLY A 244 -6.16 -1.12 -23.15
C GLY A 244 -5.37 -1.77 -22.02
N ASN A 245 -4.08 -1.44 -21.96
CA ASN A 245 -3.17 -1.98 -20.96
C ASN A 245 -3.54 -1.48 -19.55
N PRO A 246 -3.71 -2.37 -18.56
CA PRO A 246 -4.13 -1.98 -17.20
C PRO A 246 -3.27 -0.90 -16.57
N SER A 247 -1.94 -0.98 -16.71
CA SER A 247 -1.06 0.04 -16.11
C SER A 247 -1.21 1.42 -16.77
N GLN A 248 -1.55 1.48 -18.05
CA GLN A 248 -1.81 2.74 -18.74
C GLN A 248 -3.17 3.31 -18.31
N VAL A 249 -4.22 2.51 -18.32
CA VAL A 249 -5.57 2.93 -17.93
C VAL A 249 -5.60 3.44 -16.48
N ILE A 250 -4.96 2.70 -15.55
CA ILE A 250 -4.89 3.13 -14.15
C ILE A 250 -4.09 4.42 -14.01
N ARG A 251 -2.97 4.55 -14.72
CA ARG A 251 -2.17 5.78 -14.71
C ARG A 251 -2.96 6.98 -15.22
N GLU A 252 -3.64 6.85 -16.36
CA GLU A 252 -4.50 7.91 -16.93
C GLU A 252 -5.60 8.32 -15.91
N ALA A 253 -6.21 7.34 -15.22
CA ALA A 253 -7.18 7.61 -14.18
C ALA A 253 -6.55 8.37 -12.99
N VAL A 254 -5.36 7.97 -12.53
CA VAL A 254 -4.63 8.68 -11.45
C VAL A 254 -4.25 10.09 -11.88
N ASP A 255 -3.69 10.27 -13.08
CA ASP A 255 -3.27 11.57 -13.59
C ASP A 255 -4.46 12.54 -13.78
N HIS A 256 -5.65 12.01 -14.13
CA HIS A 256 -6.85 12.81 -14.37
C HIS A 256 -7.64 13.13 -13.09
N LEU A 257 -7.73 12.16 -12.15
CA LEU A 257 -8.55 12.27 -10.95
C LEU A 257 -7.79 12.82 -9.75
N ASP A 258 -6.46 12.76 -9.76
CA ASP A 258 -5.57 13.13 -8.65
C ASP A 258 -6.05 12.54 -7.30
N PRO A 259 -6.15 11.20 -7.17
CA PRO A 259 -6.65 10.57 -5.96
C PRO A 259 -5.65 10.70 -4.81
N ASP A 260 -6.14 10.79 -3.58
CA ASP A 260 -5.31 10.79 -2.38
C ASP A 260 -4.81 9.37 -2.06
N LEU A 261 -5.60 8.35 -2.45
CA LEU A 261 -5.28 6.94 -2.23
C LEU A 261 -5.65 6.10 -3.45
N LEU A 262 -4.69 5.31 -3.94
CA LEU A 262 -4.91 4.21 -4.86
C LEU A 262 -4.93 2.88 -4.10
N VAL A 263 -6.02 2.12 -4.20
CA VAL A 263 -6.15 0.77 -3.63
C VAL A 263 -6.13 -0.25 -4.76
N MET A 264 -5.23 -1.24 -4.69
CA MET A 264 -5.11 -2.23 -5.76
C MET A 264 -4.55 -3.57 -5.27
N GLY A 265 -4.87 -4.63 -6.00
CA GLY A 265 -4.24 -5.93 -5.83
C GLY A 265 -2.77 -5.93 -6.27
N THR A 266 -1.93 -6.71 -5.60
CA THR A 266 -0.51 -6.84 -5.95
C THR A 266 -0.19 -8.03 -6.85
N ILE A 267 -1.13 -8.96 -7.03
CA ILE A 267 -0.95 -10.17 -7.83
C ILE A 267 -2.19 -10.37 -8.70
N SER A 268 -2.02 -10.63 -10.00
CA SER A 268 -3.11 -10.92 -10.91
C SER A 268 -3.41 -12.42 -10.96
N ARG A 269 -4.50 -12.78 -11.68
CA ARG A 269 -4.99 -14.17 -11.90
C ARG A 269 -3.94 -15.16 -12.42
N THR A 270 -2.87 -14.67 -13.06
CA THR A 270 -1.84 -15.48 -13.71
C THR A 270 -0.55 -15.60 -12.89
N GLY A 271 -0.49 -15.01 -11.68
CA GLY A 271 0.70 -15.02 -10.84
C GLY A 271 0.96 -16.38 -10.20
N ILE A 272 2.21 -16.86 -10.28
CA ILE A 272 2.67 -18.02 -9.52
C ILE A 272 2.62 -17.64 -8.04
N ALA A 273 1.96 -18.45 -7.22
CA ALA A 273 1.84 -18.21 -5.78
C ALA A 273 3.23 -17.97 -5.15
N GLY A 274 3.37 -16.89 -4.41
CA GLY A 274 4.53 -16.63 -3.56
C GLY A 274 5.72 -15.86 -4.17
N LEU A 275 5.77 -15.59 -5.48
CA LEU A 275 7.03 -15.07 -6.06
C LEU A 275 6.97 -13.74 -6.81
N VAL A 276 5.84 -13.26 -7.28
CA VAL A 276 5.85 -12.16 -8.26
C VAL A 276 4.83 -11.07 -7.92
N LEU A 277 5.31 -9.86 -7.73
CA LEU A 277 4.48 -8.66 -7.83
C LEU A 277 3.95 -8.57 -9.26
N GLY A 278 2.63 -8.41 -9.44
CA GLY A 278 2.03 -8.27 -10.76
C GLY A 278 2.64 -7.08 -11.53
N SER A 279 2.85 -7.27 -12.83
CA SER A 279 3.48 -6.25 -13.69
C SER A 279 2.77 -4.89 -13.63
N THR A 280 1.44 -4.88 -13.50
CA THR A 280 0.64 -3.67 -13.32
C THR A 280 0.94 -3.00 -11.98
N ALA A 281 0.92 -3.76 -10.87
CA ALA A 281 1.24 -3.25 -9.55
C ALA A 281 2.68 -2.70 -9.50
N GLU A 282 3.65 -3.44 -10.02
CA GLU A 282 5.05 -3.01 -10.04
C GLU A 282 5.25 -1.68 -10.79
N ARG A 283 4.57 -1.52 -11.93
CA ARG A 283 4.61 -0.25 -12.69
C ARG A 283 3.94 0.88 -11.93
N MET A 284 2.75 0.64 -11.35
CA MET A 284 2.03 1.69 -10.61
C MET A 284 2.82 2.19 -9.41
N LEU A 285 3.46 1.30 -8.65
CA LEU A 285 4.30 1.66 -7.51
C LEU A 285 5.44 2.63 -7.88
N GLY A 286 5.96 2.53 -9.10
CA GLY A 286 7.01 3.43 -9.60
C GLY A 286 6.49 4.73 -10.24
N LEU A 287 5.21 4.81 -10.60
CA LEU A 287 4.68 5.89 -11.45
C LEU A 287 3.72 6.82 -10.71
N VAL A 288 2.93 6.31 -9.76
CA VAL A 288 1.89 7.13 -9.12
C VAL A 288 2.43 7.98 -7.98
N ASP A 289 1.82 9.12 -7.83
CA ASP A 289 2.22 10.12 -6.86
C ASP A 289 1.21 10.30 -5.70
N CYS A 290 0.35 9.30 -5.49
CA CYS A 290 -0.58 9.22 -4.36
C CYS A 290 -0.14 8.17 -3.32
N SER A 291 -0.84 8.10 -2.19
CA SER A 291 -0.72 6.98 -1.26
C SER A 291 -1.21 5.68 -1.92
N ILE A 292 -0.66 4.54 -1.52
CA ILE A 292 -1.02 3.24 -2.11
C ILE A 292 -1.37 2.26 -0.99
N LEU A 293 -2.55 1.64 -1.06
CA LEU A 293 -2.90 0.46 -0.29
C LEU A 293 -2.85 -0.78 -1.19
N ALA A 294 -1.83 -1.58 -0.98
CA ALA A 294 -1.58 -2.80 -1.75
C ALA A 294 -2.18 -4.01 -1.05
N VAL A 295 -3.08 -4.70 -1.73
CA VAL A 295 -3.85 -5.83 -1.20
C VAL A 295 -3.28 -7.14 -1.69
N LYS A 296 -3.10 -8.11 -0.77
CA LYS A 296 -2.62 -9.45 -1.08
C LYS A 296 -3.78 -10.43 -1.26
N PRO A 297 -3.63 -11.49 -2.08
CA PRO A 297 -4.60 -12.59 -2.09
C PRO A 297 -4.62 -13.29 -0.73
N LYS A 298 -5.76 -13.92 -0.40
CA LYS A 298 -5.84 -14.81 0.76
C LYS A 298 -4.88 -15.99 0.57
N GLY A 299 -4.16 -16.34 1.63
CA GLY A 299 -3.17 -17.43 1.57
C GLY A 299 -1.92 -17.10 0.74
N PHE A 300 -1.59 -15.81 0.61
CA PHE A 300 -0.32 -15.42 -0.01
C PHE A 300 0.86 -15.99 0.79
N GLU A 301 1.69 -16.77 0.14
CA GLU A 301 2.92 -17.31 0.70
C GLU A 301 4.10 -16.43 0.32
N THR A 302 4.96 -16.13 1.28
CA THR A 302 6.21 -15.39 1.06
C THR A 302 7.41 -16.32 1.00
N THR A 303 8.49 -15.86 0.35
CA THR A 303 9.78 -16.54 0.35
C THR A 303 10.66 -16.16 1.55
N VAL A 304 10.15 -15.34 2.46
CA VAL A 304 10.86 -14.94 3.68
C VAL A 304 10.73 -16.04 4.71
N GLU A 305 11.87 -16.49 5.22
CA GLU A 305 11.96 -17.46 6.30
C GLU A 305 11.89 -16.74 7.67
N VAL A 306 11.29 -17.42 8.66
CA VAL A 306 11.03 -16.88 10.01
C VAL A 306 12.17 -17.22 10.96
#